data_8175728bca9be36a249df5239544e1fa
#
_entry.id   8175728bca9be36a249df5239544e1fa
#
_cell.length_a   1.000
_cell.length_b   1.000
_cell.length_c   1.000
_cell.angle_alpha   90.00
_cell.angle_beta   90.00
_cell.angle_gamma   90.00
#
_symmetry.space_group_name_H-M   'P 1'
#
loop_
_entity.id
_entity.type
_entity.pdbx_description
1 polymer ?
#
loop_
_entity_poly.entity_id
_entity_poly.type
_entity_poly.pdbx_seq_one_letter_code
_entity_poly.pdbx_strand_id
1 'polypeptide(L)'
;MKKIIQAVAASSLLLLAACGSNEGSESEGKEKLVVSTWGFNEDFFRKEIYKPFEEENNVEIVLDTGNNADRLNKIKQGNSDVDVIFLSDYYAQQGIQDGLFDTIDRENIPNVDKIYDVAKAPLGEEYGPAYTIAQFGIAYNPDESPIKITSWKDLWSADMKGKITIPSITSTTGPMMVDIASMVKGEETFNEDAAFTSLKEIMPSVVKEYGQTSEYVNMFAQGEIAAGPIMEMYFADLKEAVPNAEFVTPAEGGYAVMNTMNVVKGTDQKDLSEKFINYILGKEAQEKSAKNKVDSPVNVDVQLSDEEAEGLTYGEDLINSLHTMDMKFVNDNLKGWIDRWNRELIQ
;
A
#
# COMPACT_ATOMS: atom_id res chain seq x y z
N MET A 1 -75.48 0.30 21.12
CA MET A 1 -76.40 -0.48 22.01
C MET A 1 -75.54 -1.47 22.79
N LYS A 2 -75.63 -1.31 24.12
CA LYS A 2 -75.53 -2.34 25.17
C LYS A 2 -74.19 -3.09 25.26
N LYS A 3 -73.42 -2.85 26.24
CA LYS A 3 -73.38 -3.17 27.69
C LYS A 3 -72.57 -4.42 27.96
N ILE A 4 -71.43 -4.27 28.68
CA ILE A 4 -71.18 -4.57 30.09
C ILE A 4 -71.06 -6.12 30.28
N ILE A 5 -69.96 -6.62 30.89
CA ILE A 5 -69.77 -6.81 32.34
C ILE A 5 -68.34 -7.26 32.66
N GLN A 6 -67.82 -6.72 33.78
CA GLN A 6 -66.63 -7.07 34.54
C GLN A 6 -66.71 -8.48 35.14
N ALA A 7 -65.58 -9.09 35.38
CA ALA A 7 -65.39 -9.94 36.58
C ALA A 7 -63.91 -9.96 36.99
N VAL A 8 -63.75 -9.56 38.19
CA VAL A 8 -62.52 -9.60 39.04
C VAL A 8 -62.44 -11.00 39.65
N ALA A 9 -61.28 -11.59 39.75
CA ALA A 9 -60.99 -12.54 40.82
C ALA A 9 -59.43 -12.53 41.07
N ALA A 10 -59.14 -12.28 42.31
CA ALA A 10 -57.83 -12.21 42.90
C ALA A 10 -57.28 -13.54 43.39
N SER A 11 -56.04 -13.59 43.76
CA SER A 11 -55.30 -14.45 44.70
C SER A 11 -54.71 -15.75 44.15
N SER A 12 -53.39 -15.84 44.13
CA SER A 12 -52.61 -16.47 45.23
C SER A 12 -51.13 -16.40 44.95
N LEU A 13 -50.38 -15.81 45.89
CA LEU A 13 -48.95 -15.94 46.04
C LEU A 13 -48.58 -17.40 46.31
N LEU A 14 -47.58 -17.90 45.60
CA LEU A 14 -46.75 -19.01 46.03
C LEU A 14 -45.30 -18.69 45.67
N LEU A 15 -44.55 -18.30 46.71
CA LEU A 15 -43.09 -18.25 46.70
C LEU A 15 -42.58 -19.69 46.62
N LEU A 16 -41.87 -19.98 45.54
CA LEU A 16 -40.94 -21.10 45.46
C LEU A 16 -39.55 -20.53 45.13
N ALA A 17 -38.74 -20.40 46.15
CA ALA A 17 -37.32 -20.25 46.01
C ALA A 17 -36.73 -21.54 45.45
N ALA A 18 -36.34 -21.53 44.20
CA ALA A 18 -35.44 -22.49 43.62
C ALA A 18 -34.13 -21.78 43.35
N CYS A 19 -33.11 -22.02 44.16
CA CYS A 19 -31.73 -21.83 43.85
C CYS A 19 -31.41 -22.74 42.68
N GLY A 20 -31.40 -22.18 41.46
CA GLY A 20 -30.80 -22.75 40.29
C GLY A 20 -29.59 -21.87 39.96
N SER A 21 -28.41 -22.36 40.23
CA SER A 21 -27.17 -21.84 39.69
C SER A 21 -27.28 -21.91 38.16
N ASN A 22 -27.72 -20.81 37.58
CA ASN A 22 -27.59 -20.62 36.14
C ASN A 22 -26.16 -20.05 35.94
N GLU A 23 -25.21 -20.94 35.70
CA GLU A 23 -23.99 -20.57 34.97
C GLU A 23 -24.44 -20.16 33.58
N GLY A 24 -24.87 -18.92 33.48
CA GLY A 24 -24.91 -18.24 32.21
C GLY A 24 -23.46 -18.04 31.78
N SER A 25 -22.94 -18.94 30.97
CA SER A 25 -21.82 -18.61 30.13
C SER A 25 -22.30 -17.49 29.21
N GLU A 26 -22.12 -16.23 29.60
CA GLU A 26 -21.98 -15.19 28.64
C GLU A 26 -20.78 -15.63 27.77
N SER A 27 -21.05 -16.06 26.56
CA SER A 27 -20.02 -16.07 25.53
C SER A 27 -19.70 -14.60 25.33
N GLU A 28 -18.74 -14.07 26.08
CA GLU A 28 -18.11 -12.81 25.74
C GLU A 28 -17.68 -12.96 24.29
N GLY A 29 -18.33 -12.21 23.40
CA GLY A 29 -17.95 -12.17 21.98
C GLY A 29 -16.49 -11.77 21.94
N LYS A 30 -15.71 -12.43 21.08
CA LYS A 30 -14.32 -12.05 20.87
C LYS A 30 -14.23 -10.56 20.61
N GLU A 31 -13.20 -9.93 21.15
CA GLU A 31 -12.85 -8.55 20.82
C GLU A 31 -12.60 -8.45 19.31
N LYS A 32 -12.99 -7.34 18.69
CA LYS A 32 -12.86 -7.17 17.24
C LYS A 32 -11.79 -6.14 16.93
N LEU A 33 -10.98 -6.44 15.91
CA LEU A 33 -10.07 -5.51 15.29
C LEU A 33 -10.48 -5.32 13.83
N VAL A 34 -10.89 -4.11 13.47
CA VAL A 34 -11.28 -3.80 12.09
C VAL A 34 -10.06 -3.31 11.31
N VAL A 35 -9.64 -4.10 10.35
CA VAL A 35 -8.46 -3.84 9.52
C VAL A 35 -8.89 -3.45 8.11
N SER A 36 -8.55 -2.23 7.70
CA SER A 36 -8.81 -1.73 6.36
C SER A 36 -7.59 -1.96 5.46
N THR A 37 -7.77 -2.77 4.41
CA THR A 37 -6.68 -3.22 3.53
C THR A 37 -7.17 -3.40 2.08
N TRP A 38 -6.27 -3.84 1.20
CA TRP A 38 -6.64 -4.25 -0.16
C TRP A 38 -7.28 -5.64 -0.15
N GLY A 39 -8.11 -5.92 -1.14
CA GLY A 39 -8.80 -7.23 -1.26
C GLY A 39 -8.01 -8.31 -2.01
N PHE A 40 -6.73 -8.08 -2.36
CA PHE A 40 -5.92 -9.09 -3.02
C PHE A 40 -5.30 -10.07 -2.00
N ASN A 41 -5.06 -11.32 -2.43
CA ASN A 41 -4.49 -12.39 -1.59
C ASN A 41 -5.23 -12.62 -0.26
N GLU A 42 -6.54 -12.32 -0.19
CA GLU A 42 -7.32 -12.38 1.05
C GLU A 42 -7.26 -13.76 1.70
N ASP A 43 -7.39 -14.85 0.93
CA ASP A 43 -7.34 -16.23 1.45
C ASP A 43 -5.99 -16.52 2.12
N PHE A 44 -4.88 -16.05 1.53
CA PHE A 44 -3.56 -16.18 2.12
C PHE A 44 -3.49 -15.42 3.45
N PHE A 45 -3.85 -14.12 3.45
CA PHE A 45 -3.79 -13.30 4.66
C PHE A 45 -4.66 -13.86 5.77
N ARG A 46 -5.90 -14.29 5.46
CA ARG A 46 -6.79 -14.88 6.46
C ARG A 46 -6.20 -16.11 7.08
N LYS A 47 -5.66 -17.03 6.27
CA LYS A 47 -5.18 -18.33 6.73
C LYS A 47 -3.82 -18.25 7.41
N GLU A 48 -2.85 -17.55 6.79
CA GLU A 48 -1.45 -17.64 7.17
C GLU A 48 -1.01 -16.50 8.11
N ILE A 49 -1.73 -15.36 8.09
CA ILE A 49 -1.36 -14.15 8.83
C ILE A 49 -2.40 -13.83 9.91
N TYR A 50 -3.68 -13.66 9.54
CA TYR A 50 -4.67 -13.15 10.51
C TYR A 50 -5.11 -14.23 11.50
N LYS A 51 -5.40 -15.44 11.05
CA LYS A 51 -5.84 -16.53 11.91
C LYS A 51 -4.86 -16.85 13.06
N PRO A 52 -3.53 -16.93 12.86
CA PRO A 52 -2.59 -17.11 13.97
C PRO A 52 -2.67 -15.97 14.99
N PHE A 53 -2.80 -14.72 14.55
CA PHE A 53 -2.96 -13.57 15.44
C PHE A 53 -4.28 -13.64 16.23
N GLU A 54 -5.39 -13.99 15.58
CA GLU A 54 -6.71 -14.16 16.19
C GLU A 54 -6.69 -15.24 17.29
N GLU A 55 -6.04 -16.36 17.02
CA GLU A 55 -5.92 -17.48 17.97
C GLU A 55 -5.05 -17.12 19.18
N GLU A 56 -3.93 -16.43 18.95
CA GLU A 56 -3.01 -16.00 20.00
C GLU A 56 -3.62 -14.94 20.92
N ASN A 57 -4.41 -14.03 20.36
CA ASN A 57 -4.94 -12.88 21.09
C ASN A 57 -6.41 -13.01 21.48
N ASN A 58 -7.09 -14.10 21.11
CA ASN A 58 -8.53 -14.32 21.31
C ASN A 58 -9.41 -13.20 20.74
N VAL A 59 -9.05 -12.69 19.55
CA VAL A 59 -9.75 -11.62 18.83
C VAL A 59 -10.35 -12.12 17.52
N GLU A 60 -11.17 -11.29 16.87
CA GLU A 60 -11.68 -11.48 15.51
C GLU A 60 -11.23 -10.35 14.63
N ILE A 61 -10.52 -10.62 13.52
CA ILE A 61 -10.16 -9.61 12.52
C ILE A 61 -11.31 -9.47 11.51
N VAL A 62 -11.86 -8.26 11.44
CA VAL A 62 -12.89 -7.88 10.47
C VAL A 62 -12.21 -7.05 9.37
N LEU A 63 -12.37 -7.46 8.10
CA LEU A 63 -11.75 -6.75 6.99
C LEU A 63 -12.69 -5.72 6.37
N ASP A 64 -12.18 -4.51 6.14
CA ASP A 64 -12.73 -3.47 5.28
C ASP A 64 -11.84 -3.34 4.05
N THR A 65 -12.33 -3.73 2.87
CA THR A 65 -11.49 -3.82 1.67
C THR A 65 -11.86 -2.79 0.61
N GLY A 66 -10.85 -2.33 -0.14
CA GLY A 66 -11.03 -1.37 -1.22
C GLY A 66 -9.71 -0.77 -1.70
N ASN A 67 -9.77 0.19 -2.62
CA ASN A 67 -8.59 0.96 -3.00
C ASN A 67 -8.23 2.02 -1.95
N ASN A 68 -7.02 2.57 -2.04
CA ASN A 68 -6.53 3.56 -1.06
C ASN A 68 -7.46 4.76 -0.91
N ALA A 69 -7.88 5.36 -2.03
CA ALA A 69 -8.66 6.59 -2.02
C ALA A 69 -10.04 6.39 -1.38
N ASP A 70 -10.73 5.30 -1.73
CA ASP A 70 -12.08 5.02 -1.22
C ASP A 70 -12.05 4.73 0.28
N ARG A 71 -11.08 3.94 0.74
CA ARG A 71 -10.91 3.59 2.17
C ARG A 71 -10.55 4.82 3.01
N LEU A 72 -9.62 5.65 2.53
CA LEU A 72 -9.26 6.89 3.22
C LEU A 72 -10.43 7.87 3.27
N ASN A 73 -11.18 8.03 2.17
CA ASN A 73 -12.36 8.88 2.13
C ASN A 73 -13.48 8.39 3.07
N LYS A 74 -13.65 7.09 3.24
CA LYS A 74 -14.61 6.51 4.18
C LYS A 74 -14.30 6.91 5.61
N ILE A 75 -13.03 6.85 6.02
CA ILE A 75 -12.58 7.33 7.34
C ILE A 75 -12.80 8.84 7.46
N LYS A 76 -12.42 9.62 6.46
CA LYS A 76 -12.59 11.07 6.44
C LYS A 76 -14.04 11.52 6.61
N GLN A 77 -14.99 10.74 6.12
CA GLN A 77 -16.42 10.99 6.29
C GLN A 77 -16.97 10.60 7.67
N GLY A 78 -16.16 9.97 8.53
CA GLY A 78 -16.58 9.53 9.86
C GLY A 78 -17.55 8.34 9.85
N ASN A 79 -17.63 7.61 8.76
CA ASN A 79 -18.52 6.46 8.57
C ASN A 79 -17.75 5.13 8.66
N SER A 80 -16.81 5.02 9.61
CA SER A 80 -15.92 3.88 9.66
C SER A 80 -15.61 3.46 11.09
N ASP A 81 -15.68 2.17 11.35
CA ASP A 81 -15.26 1.52 12.60
C ASP A 81 -13.83 0.93 12.46
N VAL A 82 -13.05 1.42 11.49
CA VAL A 82 -11.69 0.91 11.21
C VAL A 82 -10.74 1.32 12.33
N ASP A 83 -9.97 0.34 12.81
CA ASP A 83 -8.95 0.52 13.85
C ASP A 83 -7.56 0.71 13.24
N VAL A 84 -7.20 -0.13 12.25
CA VAL A 84 -5.92 -0.08 11.53
C VAL A 84 -6.18 0.03 10.04
N ILE A 85 -5.51 0.98 9.38
CA ILE A 85 -5.55 1.12 7.93
C ILE A 85 -4.18 0.94 7.28
N PHE A 86 -4.14 0.10 6.26
CA PHE A 86 -3.00 -0.11 5.37
C PHE A 86 -3.11 0.81 4.18
N LEU A 87 -2.12 1.66 3.94
CA LEU A 87 -2.11 2.61 2.83
C LEU A 87 -0.72 2.71 2.22
N SER A 88 -0.65 3.04 0.93
CA SER A 88 0.62 3.54 0.41
C SER A 88 1.01 4.85 1.13
N ASP A 89 2.30 5.07 1.26
CA ASP A 89 2.89 6.25 1.92
C ASP A 89 2.29 7.57 1.40
N TYR A 90 2.06 7.66 0.09
CA TYR A 90 1.39 8.80 -0.55
C TYR A 90 0.00 9.08 0.04
N TYR A 91 -0.87 8.06 0.16
CA TYR A 91 -2.21 8.23 0.73
C TYR A 91 -2.19 8.35 2.26
N ALA A 92 -1.25 7.68 2.90
CA ALA A 92 -1.07 7.80 4.35
C ALA A 92 -0.66 9.22 4.74
N GLN A 93 0.21 9.89 3.96
CA GLN A 93 0.55 11.29 4.17
C GLN A 93 -0.68 12.22 4.04
N GLN A 94 -1.59 11.94 3.12
CA GLN A 94 -2.87 12.68 3.03
C GLN A 94 -3.70 12.49 4.30
N GLY A 95 -3.79 11.26 4.81
CA GLY A 95 -4.48 10.96 6.06
C GLY A 95 -3.88 11.69 7.27
N ILE A 96 -2.55 11.82 7.31
CA ILE A 96 -1.84 12.60 8.34
C ILE A 96 -2.20 14.08 8.24
N GLN A 97 -2.16 14.66 7.04
CA GLN A 97 -2.52 16.06 6.81
C GLN A 97 -3.99 16.36 7.17
N ASP A 98 -4.87 15.41 6.94
CA ASP A 98 -6.29 15.50 7.31
C ASP A 98 -6.53 15.19 8.81
N GLY A 99 -5.51 14.78 9.57
CA GLY A 99 -5.61 14.47 10.99
C GLY A 99 -6.43 13.22 11.31
N LEU A 100 -6.36 12.21 10.44
CA LEU A 100 -7.17 10.97 10.51
C LEU A 100 -6.53 9.86 11.31
N PHE A 101 -5.26 9.99 11.73
CA PHE A 101 -4.52 8.96 12.45
C PHE A 101 -4.12 9.42 13.85
N ASP A 102 -4.08 8.48 14.77
CA ASP A 102 -3.45 8.65 16.06
C ASP A 102 -1.94 8.37 15.98
N THR A 103 -1.20 8.98 16.89
CA THR A 103 0.21 8.65 17.06
C THR A 103 0.36 7.27 17.69
N ILE A 104 1.41 6.55 17.31
CA ILE A 104 1.75 5.24 17.85
C ILE A 104 2.75 5.35 18.99
N ASP A 105 2.69 4.38 19.92
CA ASP A 105 3.74 4.16 20.90
C ASP A 105 4.69 3.07 20.41
N ARG A 106 5.92 3.45 20.07
CA ARG A 106 6.94 2.52 19.55
C ARG A 106 7.40 1.48 20.56
N GLU A 107 7.24 1.74 21.86
CA GLU A 107 7.54 0.76 22.91
C GLU A 107 6.61 -0.47 22.79
N ASN A 108 5.40 -0.28 22.25
CA ASN A 108 4.45 -1.36 21.96
C ASN A 108 4.73 -2.08 20.64
N ILE A 109 5.67 -1.56 19.82
CA ILE A 109 6.00 -2.09 18.48
C ILE A 109 7.50 -2.41 18.40
N PRO A 110 8.06 -3.29 19.25
CA PRO A 110 9.51 -3.55 19.29
C PRO A 110 10.07 -4.12 17.98
N ASN A 111 9.25 -4.73 17.10
CA ASN A 111 9.70 -5.19 15.81
C ASN A 111 10.04 -4.04 14.82
N VAL A 112 9.69 -2.78 15.17
CA VAL A 112 10.13 -1.61 14.38
C VAL A 112 11.66 -1.48 14.38
N ASP A 113 12.35 -1.97 15.40
CA ASP A 113 13.81 -1.99 15.47
C ASP A 113 14.44 -3.07 14.57
N LYS A 114 13.61 -4.01 14.08
CA LYS A 114 14.01 -5.16 13.27
C LYS A 114 13.76 -4.97 11.77
N ILE A 115 13.34 -3.79 11.35
CA ILE A 115 13.09 -3.52 9.93
C ILE A 115 14.15 -2.57 9.35
N TYR A 116 14.26 -2.48 8.03
CA TYR A 116 15.16 -1.55 7.36
C TYR A 116 14.90 -0.11 7.82
N ASP A 117 15.94 0.68 7.97
CA ASP A 117 15.85 2.06 8.49
C ASP A 117 14.87 2.92 7.69
N VAL A 118 14.84 2.78 6.37
CA VAL A 118 13.92 3.51 5.50
C VAL A 118 12.45 3.20 5.78
N ALA A 119 12.15 2.01 6.30
CA ALA A 119 10.80 1.55 6.61
C ALA A 119 10.32 1.94 8.02
N LYS A 120 11.25 2.31 8.92
CA LYS A 120 10.94 2.59 10.33
C LYS A 120 10.00 3.78 10.49
N ALA A 121 10.25 4.86 9.76
CA ALA A 121 9.55 6.12 9.92
C ALA A 121 9.38 6.88 8.59
N PRO A 122 8.78 6.27 7.56
CA PRO A 122 8.68 6.90 6.24
C PRO A 122 7.86 8.19 6.26
N LEU A 123 6.98 8.35 7.24
CA LEU A 123 6.06 9.49 7.42
C LEU A 123 6.27 10.21 8.76
N GLY A 124 7.40 9.98 9.41
CA GLY A 124 7.72 10.49 10.74
C GLY A 124 7.53 9.44 11.84
N GLU A 125 8.26 9.63 12.95
CA GLU A 125 8.31 8.65 14.05
C GLU A 125 6.97 8.49 14.80
N GLU A 126 6.09 9.47 14.68
CA GLU A 126 4.78 9.48 15.36
C GLU A 126 3.75 8.59 14.67
N TYR A 127 4.00 8.18 13.42
CA TYR A 127 3.04 7.42 12.60
C TYR A 127 3.55 6.02 12.26
N GLY A 128 2.68 5.22 11.66
CA GLY A 128 2.93 3.83 11.41
C GLY A 128 4.11 3.55 10.47
N PRO A 129 4.90 2.50 10.77
CA PRO A 129 5.99 2.06 9.92
C PRO A 129 5.47 1.46 8.60
N ALA A 130 6.37 1.35 7.63
CA ALA A 130 6.10 0.54 6.46
C ALA A 130 6.24 -0.96 6.80
N TYR A 131 5.34 -1.79 6.25
CA TYR A 131 5.41 -3.25 6.41
C TYR A 131 5.89 -3.96 5.14
N THR A 132 5.92 -3.25 4.02
CA THR A 132 6.46 -3.73 2.74
C THR A 132 7.02 -2.55 1.93
N ILE A 133 8.00 -2.85 1.10
CA ILE A 133 8.62 -1.91 0.15
C ILE A 133 8.58 -2.57 -1.23
N ALA A 134 8.04 -1.85 -2.22
CA ALA A 134 8.13 -2.23 -3.62
C ALA A 134 9.05 -1.27 -4.36
N GLN A 135 9.87 -1.78 -5.26
CA GLN A 135 10.67 -0.97 -6.15
C GLN A 135 9.83 -0.46 -7.32
N PHE A 136 9.92 0.83 -7.62
CA PHE A 136 9.50 1.39 -8.89
C PHE A 136 10.71 1.51 -9.81
N GLY A 137 10.69 0.78 -10.89
CA GLY A 137 11.77 0.66 -11.87
C GLY A 137 11.20 0.64 -13.29
N ILE A 138 11.91 0.02 -14.22
CA ILE A 138 11.49 -0.04 -15.63
C ILE A 138 11.31 -1.49 -16.04
N ALA A 139 10.14 -1.83 -16.65
CA ALA A 139 10.04 -3.05 -17.42
C ALA A 139 10.16 -2.76 -18.92
N TYR A 140 10.84 -3.63 -19.64
CA TYR A 140 10.95 -3.52 -21.11
C TYR A 140 10.94 -4.90 -21.76
N ASN A 141 10.52 -4.94 -23.03
CA ASN A 141 10.63 -6.13 -23.88
C ASN A 141 11.84 -5.98 -24.81
N PRO A 142 12.92 -6.78 -24.60
CA PRO A 142 14.12 -6.70 -25.45
C PRO A 142 13.88 -6.95 -26.93
N ASP A 143 12.82 -7.71 -27.27
CA ASP A 143 12.48 -8.02 -28.67
C ASP A 143 11.81 -6.85 -29.41
N GLU A 144 11.14 -5.95 -28.66
CA GLU A 144 10.39 -4.80 -29.19
C GLU A 144 11.13 -3.47 -28.95
N SER A 145 12.00 -3.42 -27.97
CA SER A 145 12.77 -2.23 -27.66
C SER A 145 13.94 -2.05 -28.64
N PRO A 146 14.06 -0.88 -29.26
CA PRO A 146 15.18 -0.61 -30.20
C PRO A 146 16.52 -0.49 -29.49
N ILE A 147 16.53 -0.30 -28.17
CA ILE A 147 17.73 -0.13 -27.34
C ILE A 147 17.60 -1.00 -26.07
N LYS A 148 18.74 -1.36 -25.49
CA LYS A 148 18.78 -1.95 -24.18
C LYS A 148 18.49 -0.87 -23.13
N ILE A 149 17.54 -1.13 -22.23
CA ILE A 149 17.20 -0.21 -21.14
C ILE A 149 18.07 -0.53 -19.93
N THR A 150 18.75 0.48 -19.38
CA THR A 150 19.63 0.39 -18.21
C THR A 150 19.53 1.60 -17.29
N SER A 151 18.87 2.66 -17.72
CA SER A 151 18.84 3.98 -17.09
C SER A 151 17.47 4.62 -17.32
N TRP A 152 17.05 5.48 -16.40
CA TRP A 152 15.87 6.32 -16.62
C TRP A 152 15.98 7.14 -17.91
N LYS A 153 17.20 7.62 -18.22
CA LYS A 153 17.47 8.45 -19.43
C LYS A 153 17.16 7.71 -20.74
N ASP A 154 17.20 6.39 -20.73
CA ASP A 154 16.93 5.59 -21.92
C ASP A 154 15.49 5.78 -22.41
N LEU A 155 14.54 6.08 -21.52
CA LEU A 155 13.16 6.38 -21.87
C LEU A 155 13.01 7.69 -22.68
N TRP A 156 13.97 8.62 -22.53
CA TRP A 156 14.04 9.88 -23.28
C TRP A 156 14.78 9.74 -24.62
N SER A 157 15.29 8.54 -24.95
CA SER A 157 15.95 8.33 -26.23
C SER A 157 14.99 8.57 -27.40
N ALA A 158 15.50 9.21 -28.45
CA ALA A 158 14.74 9.42 -29.69
C ALA A 158 14.29 8.10 -30.33
N ASP A 159 15.03 7.01 -30.09
CA ASP A 159 14.70 5.67 -30.59
C ASP A 159 13.45 5.09 -29.90
N MET A 160 13.07 5.58 -28.70
CA MET A 160 11.89 5.15 -27.97
C MET A 160 10.60 5.89 -28.39
N LYS A 161 10.67 6.71 -29.45
CA LYS A 161 9.51 7.48 -29.90
C LYS A 161 8.30 6.60 -30.20
N GLY A 162 7.17 6.86 -29.52
CA GLY A 162 5.92 6.11 -29.66
C GLY A 162 6.00 4.67 -29.15
N LYS A 163 6.86 4.38 -28.17
CA LYS A 163 7.12 3.03 -27.67
C LYS A 163 7.05 2.89 -26.16
N ILE A 164 6.71 3.95 -25.44
CA ILE A 164 6.65 3.88 -23.98
C ILE A 164 5.29 4.29 -23.42
N THR A 165 5.07 3.92 -22.17
CA THR A 165 4.01 4.46 -21.32
C THR A 165 4.63 5.05 -20.04
N ILE A 166 3.91 5.95 -19.40
CA ILE A 166 4.24 6.49 -18.07
C ILE A 166 3.00 6.45 -17.18
N PRO A 167 3.16 6.42 -15.84
CA PRO A 167 2.01 6.52 -14.94
C PRO A 167 1.35 7.90 -15.02
N SER A 168 0.02 7.93 -14.89
CA SER A 168 -0.72 9.18 -14.71
C SER A 168 -0.25 9.90 -13.44
N ILE A 169 -0.18 11.24 -13.50
CA ILE A 169 0.23 12.07 -12.35
C ILE A 169 -0.60 11.81 -11.08
N THR A 170 -1.83 11.35 -11.22
CA THR A 170 -2.74 11.07 -10.10
C THR A 170 -2.60 9.66 -9.52
N SER A 171 -1.76 8.80 -10.12
CA SER A 171 -1.43 7.49 -9.55
C SER A 171 -0.39 7.61 -8.44
N THR A 172 -0.23 6.55 -7.63
CA THR A 172 0.78 6.50 -6.55
C THR A 172 2.20 6.82 -7.05
N THR A 173 2.55 6.38 -8.26
CA THR A 173 3.89 6.55 -8.84
C THR A 173 4.01 7.74 -9.80
N GLY A 174 2.90 8.42 -10.08
CA GLY A 174 2.89 9.59 -10.96
C GLY A 174 3.82 10.72 -10.50
N PRO A 175 3.79 11.13 -9.22
CA PRO A 175 4.72 12.13 -8.70
C PRO A 175 6.19 11.76 -8.82
N MET A 176 6.52 10.44 -8.79
CA MET A 176 7.90 9.97 -8.99
C MET A 176 8.41 10.29 -10.39
N MET A 177 7.53 10.28 -11.41
CA MET A 177 7.90 10.69 -12.76
C MET A 177 8.32 12.15 -12.85
N VAL A 178 7.77 13.02 -12.00
CA VAL A 178 8.17 14.44 -11.95
C VAL A 178 9.58 14.57 -11.39
N ASP A 179 9.90 13.81 -10.34
CA ASP A 179 11.24 13.79 -9.74
C ASP A 179 12.28 13.16 -10.69
N ILE A 180 11.97 12.00 -11.28
CA ILE A 180 12.79 11.35 -12.30
C ILE A 180 13.11 12.30 -13.46
N ALA A 181 12.12 13.05 -13.92
CA ALA A 181 12.29 13.99 -15.02
C ALA A 181 13.23 15.14 -14.66
N SER A 182 13.21 15.61 -13.40
CA SER A 182 14.19 16.57 -12.88
C SER A 182 15.60 15.97 -12.89
N MET A 183 15.75 14.75 -12.35
CA MET A 183 17.04 14.04 -12.30
C MET A 183 17.61 13.78 -13.71
N VAL A 184 16.79 13.38 -14.67
CA VAL A 184 17.20 13.14 -16.07
C VAL A 184 17.78 14.40 -16.73
N LYS A 185 17.34 15.60 -16.32
CA LYS A 185 17.94 16.89 -16.76
C LYS A 185 19.31 17.16 -16.14
N GLY A 186 19.75 16.35 -15.19
CA GLY A 186 21.04 16.50 -14.52
C GLY A 186 21.00 17.43 -13.31
N GLU A 187 19.82 17.69 -12.77
CA GLU A 187 19.67 18.46 -11.54
C GLU A 187 20.10 17.61 -10.34
N GLU A 188 20.92 18.17 -9.47
CA GLU A 188 21.36 17.50 -8.22
C GLU A 188 20.28 17.53 -7.13
N THR A 189 19.38 18.50 -7.21
CA THR A 189 18.22 18.65 -6.35
C THR A 189 16.98 18.86 -7.19
N PHE A 190 15.82 18.50 -6.66
CA PHE A 190 14.56 18.66 -7.39
C PHE A 190 14.37 20.09 -7.93
N ASN A 191 14.07 20.17 -9.22
CA ASN A 191 13.79 21.43 -9.94
C ASN A 191 12.54 21.24 -10.80
N GLU A 192 11.44 21.86 -10.39
CA GLU A 192 10.13 21.71 -11.04
C GLU A 192 10.14 22.16 -12.51
N ASP A 193 10.79 23.27 -12.84
CA ASP A 193 10.82 23.77 -14.23
C ASP A 193 11.65 22.87 -15.15
N ALA A 194 12.76 22.32 -14.64
CA ALA A 194 13.54 21.32 -15.34
C ALA A 194 12.74 20.03 -15.55
N ALA A 195 12.00 19.59 -14.51
CA ALA A 195 11.15 18.41 -14.57
C ALA A 195 10.08 18.52 -15.67
N PHE A 196 9.30 19.60 -15.67
CA PHE A 196 8.25 19.79 -16.67
C PHE A 196 8.79 20.05 -18.08
N THR A 197 9.97 20.66 -18.21
CA THR A 197 10.70 20.74 -19.49
C THR A 197 11.07 19.34 -20.00
N SER A 198 11.60 18.49 -19.12
CA SER A 198 11.98 17.11 -19.42
C SER A 198 10.75 16.27 -19.77
N LEU A 199 9.63 16.41 -19.02
CA LEU A 199 8.38 15.72 -19.30
C LEU A 199 7.81 16.08 -20.67
N LYS A 200 7.91 17.33 -21.11
CA LYS A 200 7.52 17.73 -22.48
C LYS A 200 8.35 17.00 -23.55
N GLU A 201 9.63 16.79 -23.27
CA GLU A 201 10.54 16.10 -24.20
C GLU A 201 10.24 14.61 -24.34
N ILE A 202 9.77 13.95 -23.28
CA ILE A 202 9.42 12.52 -23.32
C ILE A 202 8.04 12.28 -23.95
N MET A 203 7.10 13.21 -23.88
CA MET A 203 5.72 13.02 -24.35
C MET A 203 5.59 12.49 -25.80
N PRO A 204 6.44 12.88 -26.78
CA PRO A 204 6.41 12.27 -28.11
C PRO A 204 6.72 10.77 -28.13
N SER A 205 7.33 10.23 -27.07
CA SER A 205 7.63 8.81 -26.92
C SER A 205 6.51 8.04 -26.21
N VAL A 206 5.62 8.75 -25.51
CA VAL A 206 4.51 8.19 -24.74
C VAL A 206 3.34 7.87 -25.68
N VAL A 207 2.92 6.60 -25.72
CA VAL A 207 1.73 6.15 -26.44
C VAL A 207 0.46 6.58 -25.71
N LYS A 208 0.43 6.31 -24.40
CA LYS A 208 -0.66 6.64 -23.50
C LYS A 208 -0.13 6.61 -22.05
N GLU A 209 -0.67 7.44 -21.19
CA GLU A 209 -0.49 7.30 -19.74
C GLU A 209 -1.35 6.13 -19.23
N TYR A 210 -0.86 5.40 -18.22
CA TYR A 210 -1.66 4.39 -17.55
C TYR A 210 -2.09 4.86 -16.15
N GLY A 211 -3.35 4.60 -15.81
CA GLY A 211 -3.92 4.84 -14.49
C GLY A 211 -4.03 3.56 -13.65
N GLN A 212 -4.03 2.41 -14.32
CA GLN A 212 -4.16 1.09 -13.71
C GLN A 212 -3.09 0.15 -14.27
N THR A 213 -2.54 -0.73 -13.44
CA THR A 213 -1.53 -1.72 -13.86
C THR A 213 -2.04 -2.62 -14.99
N SER A 214 -3.33 -2.99 -14.99
CA SER A 214 -3.94 -3.77 -16.05
C SER A 214 -3.89 -3.09 -17.41
N GLU A 215 -3.95 -1.75 -17.48
CA GLU A 215 -3.78 -1.00 -18.73
C GLU A 215 -2.34 -1.15 -19.24
N TYR A 216 -1.35 -1.03 -18.33
CA TYR A 216 0.07 -1.24 -18.64
C TYR A 216 0.31 -2.64 -19.22
N VAL A 217 -0.14 -3.70 -18.51
CA VAL A 217 0.03 -5.09 -18.94
C VAL A 217 -0.61 -5.34 -20.31
N ASN A 218 -1.81 -4.80 -20.54
CA ASN A 218 -2.50 -4.94 -21.82
C ASN A 218 -1.74 -4.27 -22.99
N MET A 219 -1.28 -3.03 -22.82
CA MET A 219 -0.49 -2.35 -23.86
C MET A 219 0.81 -3.09 -24.17
N PHE A 220 1.46 -3.62 -23.15
CA PHE A 220 2.70 -4.38 -23.29
C PHE A 220 2.46 -5.72 -24.01
N ALA A 221 1.43 -6.48 -23.60
CA ALA A 221 1.07 -7.75 -24.21
C ALA A 221 0.62 -7.62 -25.68
N GLN A 222 0.06 -6.45 -26.04
CA GLN A 222 -0.36 -6.17 -27.44
C GLN A 222 0.78 -5.61 -28.30
N GLY A 223 1.97 -5.39 -27.72
CA GLY A 223 3.10 -4.78 -28.42
C GLY A 223 2.90 -3.30 -28.77
N GLU A 224 1.95 -2.63 -28.10
CA GLU A 224 1.72 -1.19 -28.30
C GLU A 224 2.87 -0.36 -27.67
N ILE A 225 3.48 -0.88 -26.61
CA ILE A 225 4.64 -0.30 -25.95
C ILE A 225 5.76 -1.32 -25.78
N ALA A 226 7.00 -0.84 -25.80
CA ALA A 226 8.19 -1.66 -25.62
C ALA A 226 8.82 -1.50 -24.22
N ALA A 227 8.54 -0.39 -23.53
CA ALA A 227 9.07 -0.12 -22.17
C ALA A 227 8.18 0.85 -21.41
N GLY A 228 8.36 0.87 -20.09
CA GLY A 228 7.77 1.88 -19.22
C GLY A 228 8.08 1.64 -17.75
N PRO A 229 7.96 2.67 -16.91
CA PRO A 229 8.05 2.54 -15.46
C PRO A 229 6.93 1.70 -14.89
N ILE A 230 7.24 0.82 -13.94
CA ILE A 230 6.27 -0.04 -13.24
C ILE A 230 6.81 -0.43 -11.86
N MET A 231 5.93 -0.71 -10.91
CA MET A 231 6.32 -1.32 -9.64
C MET A 231 6.66 -2.80 -9.85
N GLU A 232 7.78 -3.24 -9.27
CA GLU A 232 8.29 -4.61 -9.41
C GLU A 232 7.27 -5.68 -9.02
N MET A 233 6.45 -5.41 -8.00
CA MET A 233 5.41 -6.33 -7.55
C MET A 233 4.42 -6.78 -8.64
N TYR A 234 4.28 -6.01 -9.72
CA TYR A 234 3.42 -6.34 -10.87
C TYR A 234 4.18 -6.97 -12.04
N PHE A 235 5.49 -7.13 -11.89
CA PHE A 235 6.30 -7.66 -12.98
C PHE A 235 6.05 -9.15 -13.25
N ALA A 236 5.66 -9.93 -12.22
CA ALA A 236 5.30 -11.33 -12.41
C ALA A 236 4.11 -11.49 -13.38
N ASP A 237 3.05 -10.69 -13.20
CA ASP A 237 1.88 -10.69 -14.09
C ASP A 237 2.25 -10.25 -15.51
N LEU A 238 3.14 -9.26 -15.62
CA LEU A 238 3.65 -8.82 -16.91
C LEU A 238 4.44 -9.92 -17.60
N LYS A 239 5.30 -10.62 -16.88
CA LYS A 239 6.14 -11.69 -17.43
C LYS A 239 5.34 -12.93 -17.84
N GLU A 240 4.20 -13.19 -17.17
CA GLU A 240 3.25 -14.20 -17.60
C GLU A 240 2.67 -13.86 -18.97
N ALA A 241 2.31 -12.60 -19.20
CA ALA A 241 1.77 -12.13 -20.50
C ALA A 241 2.85 -11.99 -21.57
N VAL A 242 4.07 -11.59 -21.21
CA VAL A 242 5.23 -11.37 -22.09
C VAL A 242 6.48 -12.02 -21.49
N PRO A 243 6.74 -13.31 -21.79
CA PRO A 243 7.80 -14.10 -21.15
C PRO A 243 9.22 -13.54 -21.30
N ASN A 244 9.48 -12.77 -22.36
CA ASN A 244 10.79 -12.15 -22.63
C ASN A 244 10.95 -10.77 -21.93
N ALA A 245 9.92 -10.28 -21.23
CA ALA A 245 10.04 -9.03 -20.48
C ALA A 245 11.15 -9.11 -19.43
N GLU A 246 11.88 -8.02 -19.30
CA GLU A 246 12.91 -7.82 -18.28
C GLU A 246 12.54 -6.64 -17.37
N PHE A 247 12.81 -6.78 -16.08
CA PHE A 247 12.73 -5.69 -15.11
C PHE A 247 14.13 -5.13 -14.85
N VAL A 248 14.24 -3.82 -14.79
CA VAL A 248 15.52 -3.13 -14.60
C VAL A 248 15.41 -2.18 -13.41
N THR A 249 16.35 -2.30 -12.48
CA THR A 249 16.71 -1.21 -11.57
C THR A 249 17.58 -0.25 -12.36
N PRO A 250 17.13 0.98 -12.64
CA PRO A 250 17.92 1.95 -13.39
C PRO A 250 19.25 2.26 -12.69
N ALA A 251 20.28 2.59 -13.48
CA ALA A 251 21.62 2.87 -12.97
C ALA A 251 21.66 4.05 -11.98
N GLU A 252 20.72 4.98 -12.10
CA GLU A 252 20.55 6.09 -11.17
C GLU A 252 19.84 5.69 -9.86
N GLY A 253 19.34 4.46 -9.76
CA GLY A 253 18.50 3.93 -8.68
C GLY A 253 17.03 3.87 -9.05
N GLY A 254 16.30 2.90 -8.47
CA GLY A 254 14.84 2.84 -8.48
C GLY A 254 14.24 3.70 -7.37
N TYR A 255 12.92 3.78 -7.28
CA TYR A 255 12.22 4.48 -6.20
C TYR A 255 11.52 3.48 -5.27
N ALA A 256 11.56 3.74 -3.98
CA ALA A 256 10.82 2.99 -2.99
C ALA A 256 9.35 3.45 -2.99
N VAL A 257 8.42 2.49 -3.10
CA VAL A 257 7.00 2.67 -2.81
C VAL A 257 6.71 1.86 -1.56
N MET A 258 6.30 2.53 -0.51
CA MET A 258 6.08 1.89 0.79
C MET A 258 4.60 1.80 1.12
N ASN A 259 4.20 0.69 1.73
CA ASN A 259 2.87 0.57 2.32
C ASN A 259 3.00 0.61 3.83
N THR A 260 2.30 1.54 4.46
CA THR A 260 2.33 1.79 5.90
C THR A 260 1.09 1.28 6.59
N MET A 261 1.20 1.04 7.90
CA MET A 261 0.09 0.66 8.77
C MET A 261 -0.16 1.80 9.75
N ASN A 262 -1.38 2.35 9.77
CA ASN A 262 -1.69 3.51 10.59
C ASN A 262 -2.87 3.22 11.52
N VAL A 263 -2.78 3.65 12.77
CA VAL A 263 -3.87 3.57 13.74
C VAL A 263 -4.86 4.69 13.45
N VAL A 264 -6.13 4.35 13.24
CA VAL A 264 -7.17 5.34 12.94
C VAL A 264 -7.52 6.12 14.19
N LYS A 265 -7.64 7.44 14.04
CA LYS A 265 -7.89 8.34 15.15
C LYS A 265 -9.22 8.06 15.85
N GLY A 266 -9.15 7.94 17.18
CA GLY A 266 -10.32 7.76 18.02
C GLY A 266 -10.80 6.32 18.11
N THR A 267 -10.02 5.35 17.63
CA THR A 267 -10.29 3.93 17.91
C THR A 267 -10.18 3.61 19.40
N ASP A 268 -11.07 2.77 19.89
CA ASP A 268 -10.98 2.21 21.26
C ASP A 268 -10.01 1.02 21.33
N GLN A 269 -9.45 0.58 20.17
CA GLN A 269 -8.58 -0.58 20.01
C GLN A 269 -7.11 -0.21 19.77
N LYS A 270 -6.63 0.93 20.30
CA LYS A 270 -5.28 1.41 20.03
C LYS A 270 -4.18 0.40 20.41
N ASP A 271 -4.23 -0.15 21.62
CA ASP A 271 -3.23 -1.11 22.11
C ASP A 271 -3.23 -2.41 21.26
N LEU A 272 -4.42 -2.89 20.90
CA LEU A 272 -4.56 -4.05 20.02
C LEU A 272 -4.06 -3.77 18.60
N SER A 273 -4.30 -2.55 18.11
CA SER A 273 -3.80 -2.08 16.81
C SER A 273 -2.27 -2.04 16.77
N GLU A 274 -1.62 -1.50 17.80
CA GLU A 274 -0.16 -1.47 17.91
C GLU A 274 0.42 -2.89 18.02
N LYS A 275 -0.23 -3.77 18.79
CA LYS A 275 0.14 -5.18 18.88
C LYS A 275 0.03 -5.89 17.53
N PHE A 276 -1.02 -5.59 16.75
CA PHE A 276 -1.19 -6.13 15.41
C PHE A 276 -0.11 -5.61 14.44
N ILE A 277 0.20 -4.31 14.48
CA ILE A 277 1.30 -3.72 13.71
C ILE A 277 2.62 -4.42 14.06
N ASN A 278 2.90 -4.61 15.36
CA ASN A 278 4.10 -5.33 15.80
C ASN A 278 4.16 -6.76 15.26
N TYR A 279 3.03 -7.47 15.26
CA TYR A 279 2.93 -8.83 14.73
C TYR A 279 3.22 -8.88 13.22
N ILE A 280 2.63 -7.97 12.43
CA ILE A 280 2.86 -7.89 10.98
C ILE A 280 4.33 -7.60 10.64
N LEU A 281 5.04 -6.82 11.46
CA LEU A 281 6.47 -6.57 11.29
C LEU A 281 7.36 -7.72 11.77
N GLY A 282 6.79 -8.71 12.45
CA GLY A 282 7.51 -9.87 12.97
C GLY A 282 8.08 -10.74 11.85
N LYS A 283 9.27 -11.32 12.11
CA LYS A 283 9.98 -12.17 11.15
C LYS A 283 9.08 -13.24 10.53
N GLU A 284 8.28 -13.95 11.35
CA GLU A 284 7.45 -15.07 10.88
C GLU A 284 6.38 -14.63 9.88
N ALA A 285 5.65 -13.53 10.16
CA ALA A 285 4.64 -12.99 9.27
C ALA A 285 5.27 -12.49 7.97
N GLN A 286 6.39 -11.77 8.07
CA GLN A 286 7.14 -11.25 6.93
C GLN A 286 7.73 -12.36 6.05
N GLU A 287 8.30 -13.41 6.66
CA GLU A 287 8.86 -14.56 5.92
C GLU A 287 7.77 -15.35 5.19
N LYS A 288 6.60 -15.57 5.83
CA LYS A 288 5.47 -16.22 5.20
C LYS A 288 4.97 -15.44 3.99
N SER A 289 4.81 -14.12 4.12
CA SER A 289 4.37 -13.25 3.03
C SER A 289 5.36 -13.27 1.86
N ALA A 290 6.65 -13.13 2.14
CA ALA A 290 7.70 -13.13 1.13
C ALA A 290 7.81 -14.46 0.38
N LYS A 291 7.83 -15.60 1.09
CA LYS A 291 7.92 -16.95 0.47
C LYS A 291 6.70 -17.29 -0.39
N ASN A 292 5.55 -16.67 -0.13
CA ASN A 292 4.36 -16.79 -0.97
C ASN A 292 4.26 -15.70 -2.05
N LYS A 293 5.31 -14.87 -2.22
CA LYS A 293 5.38 -13.80 -3.23
C LYS A 293 4.24 -12.76 -3.09
N VAL A 294 3.79 -12.52 -1.85
CA VAL A 294 2.70 -11.59 -1.58
C VAL A 294 3.23 -10.18 -1.36
N ASP A 295 4.23 -10.04 -0.45
CA ASP A 295 4.87 -8.77 -0.13
C ASP A 295 6.38 -8.93 0.00
N SER A 296 7.12 -7.90 -0.38
CA SER A 296 8.56 -7.80 -0.11
C SER A 296 8.78 -7.51 1.37
N PRO A 297 9.64 -8.28 2.07
CA PRO A 297 9.80 -8.13 3.51
C PRO A 297 10.62 -6.89 3.85
N VAL A 298 10.25 -6.23 4.94
CA VAL A 298 11.06 -5.15 5.53
C VAL A 298 11.86 -5.61 6.73
N ASN A 299 11.55 -6.78 7.32
CA ASN A 299 12.24 -7.30 8.48
C ASN A 299 13.62 -7.87 8.08
N VAL A 300 14.69 -7.33 8.66
CA VAL A 300 16.08 -7.64 8.31
C VAL A 300 16.50 -9.08 8.70
N ASP A 301 15.76 -9.72 9.58
CA ASP A 301 16.02 -11.11 10.00
C ASP A 301 15.42 -12.15 9.03
N VAL A 302 14.60 -11.72 8.05
CA VAL A 302 14.07 -12.61 7.00
C VAL A 302 15.19 -12.99 6.05
N GLN A 303 15.30 -14.29 5.79
CA GLN A 303 16.29 -14.83 4.87
C GLN A 303 15.59 -15.63 3.78
N LEU A 304 15.82 -15.22 2.54
CA LEU A 304 15.29 -15.85 1.34
C LEU A 304 16.44 -16.41 0.51
N SER A 305 16.22 -17.56 -0.13
CA SER A 305 17.08 -18.01 -1.22
C SER A 305 16.88 -17.12 -2.46
N ASP A 306 17.78 -17.21 -3.44
CA ASP A 306 17.68 -16.45 -4.70
C ASP A 306 16.32 -16.72 -5.42
N GLU A 307 15.84 -17.96 -5.39
CA GLU A 307 14.55 -18.36 -5.96
C GLU A 307 13.37 -17.73 -5.18
N GLU A 308 13.45 -17.72 -3.84
CA GLU A 308 12.43 -17.10 -3.00
C GLU A 308 12.44 -15.58 -3.12
N ALA A 309 13.59 -14.97 -3.39
CA ALA A 309 13.74 -13.52 -3.56
C ALA A 309 13.37 -13.02 -4.96
N GLU A 310 13.31 -13.90 -5.96
CA GLU A 310 12.97 -13.51 -7.34
C GLU A 310 11.62 -12.78 -7.40
N GLY A 311 11.59 -11.57 -8.00
CA GLY A 311 10.40 -10.74 -8.13
C GLY A 311 9.99 -9.99 -6.85
N LEU A 312 10.88 -9.98 -5.83
CA LEU A 312 10.70 -9.19 -4.61
C LEU A 312 11.78 -8.12 -4.50
N THR A 313 11.42 -6.97 -3.98
CA THR A 313 12.36 -5.94 -3.56
C THR A 313 13.02 -6.41 -2.26
N TYR A 314 14.16 -7.07 -2.36
CA TYR A 314 14.80 -7.76 -1.24
C TYR A 314 16.31 -7.57 -1.22
N GLY A 315 16.85 -7.47 -0.01
CA GLY A 315 18.27 -7.32 0.27
C GLY A 315 18.67 -5.89 0.59
N GLU A 316 19.56 -5.77 1.57
CA GLU A 316 19.96 -4.47 2.15
C GLU A 316 20.58 -3.55 1.11
N ASP A 317 21.46 -4.08 0.24
CA ASP A 317 22.10 -3.27 -0.81
C ASP A 317 21.09 -2.67 -1.79
N LEU A 318 20.09 -3.46 -2.23
CA LEU A 318 19.04 -2.97 -3.10
C LEU A 318 18.20 -1.90 -2.41
N ILE A 319 17.68 -2.21 -1.21
CA ILE A 319 16.79 -1.31 -0.48
C ILE A 319 17.49 0.02 -0.15
N ASN A 320 18.76 -0.01 0.25
CA ASN A 320 19.54 1.20 0.54
C ASN A 320 19.89 2.02 -0.74
N SER A 321 19.79 1.41 -1.92
CA SER A 321 20.02 2.11 -3.21
C SER A 321 18.77 2.82 -3.74
N LEU A 322 17.59 2.58 -3.16
CA LEU A 322 16.36 3.16 -3.63
C LEU A 322 16.23 4.62 -3.20
N HIS A 323 15.76 5.45 -4.12
CA HIS A 323 15.34 6.82 -3.80
C HIS A 323 14.04 6.79 -3.00
N THR A 324 13.93 7.66 -2.01
CA THR A 324 12.70 7.91 -1.27
C THR A 324 12.19 9.32 -1.56
N MET A 325 10.88 9.49 -1.58
CA MET A 325 10.27 10.80 -1.77
C MET A 325 9.79 11.37 -0.43
N ASP A 326 9.98 12.67 -0.23
CA ASP A 326 9.29 13.40 0.82
C ASP A 326 7.80 13.52 0.44
N MET A 327 6.97 12.61 0.98
CA MET A 327 5.54 12.55 0.65
C MET A 327 4.79 13.78 1.14
N LYS A 328 5.30 14.50 2.14
CA LYS A 328 4.72 15.78 2.55
C LYS A 328 4.94 16.83 1.46
N PHE A 329 6.19 16.95 0.97
CA PHE A 329 6.52 17.86 -0.14
C PHE A 329 5.70 17.52 -1.39
N VAL A 330 5.58 16.23 -1.73
CA VAL A 330 4.76 15.76 -2.86
C VAL A 330 3.31 16.23 -2.71
N ASN A 331 2.67 15.95 -1.58
CA ASN A 331 1.26 16.29 -1.36
C ASN A 331 1.02 17.80 -1.33
N ASP A 332 1.95 18.58 -0.77
CA ASP A 332 1.86 20.04 -0.73
C ASP A 332 1.91 20.67 -2.16
N ASN A 333 2.63 20.04 -3.10
CA ASN A 333 2.82 20.53 -4.46
C ASN A 333 1.92 19.86 -5.51
N LEU A 334 1.35 18.70 -5.20
CA LEU A 334 0.66 17.84 -6.17
C LEU A 334 -0.43 18.55 -6.97
N LYS A 335 -1.25 19.39 -6.31
CA LYS A 335 -2.29 20.15 -7.02
C LYS A 335 -1.70 21.02 -8.11
N GLY A 336 -0.62 21.73 -7.81
CA GLY A 336 0.10 22.55 -8.78
C GLY A 336 0.69 21.72 -9.92
N TRP A 337 1.24 20.55 -9.60
CA TRP A 337 1.77 19.62 -10.59
C TRP A 337 0.69 19.05 -11.50
N ILE A 338 -0.48 18.67 -10.97
CA ILE A 338 -1.63 18.20 -11.77
C ILE A 338 -2.11 19.30 -12.71
N ASP A 339 -2.27 20.54 -12.21
CA ASP A 339 -2.70 21.69 -13.03
C ASP A 339 -1.68 21.95 -14.15
N ARG A 340 -0.38 21.86 -13.84
CA ARG A 340 0.71 22.04 -14.81
C ARG A 340 0.77 20.90 -15.82
N TRP A 341 0.66 19.65 -15.36
CA TRP A 341 0.62 18.45 -16.20
C TRP A 341 -0.48 18.53 -17.24
N ASN A 342 -1.71 18.80 -16.79
CA ASN A 342 -2.87 18.91 -17.68
C ASN A 342 -2.73 20.06 -18.70
N ARG A 343 -2.13 21.18 -18.29
CA ARG A 343 -1.96 22.34 -19.16
C ARG A 343 -0.84 22.18 -20.16
N GLU A 344 0.26 21.51 -19.77
CA GLU A 344 1.52 21.54 -20.52
C GLU A 344 1.82 20.23 -21.26
N LEU A 345 1.27 19.10 -20.82
CA LEU A 345 1.59 17.77 -21.35
C LEU A 345 0.41 17.10 -22.05
N ILE A 346 -0.81 17.25 -21.53
CA ILE A 346 -2.02 16.68 -22.14
C ILE A 346 -2.60 17.74 -23.10
N GLN A 347 -2.49 17.46 -24.40
CA GLN A 347 -3.07 18.29 -25.46
C GLN A 347 -4.32 17.65 -26.06
#